data_2c6c6594b8ec8f2f7ecf011d318f63c4
#
_entry.id   2c6c6594b8ec8f2f7ecf011d318f63c4
#
_cell.length_a   1.000
_cell.length_b   1.000
_cell.length_c   1.000
_cell.angle_alpha   90.00
_cell.angle_beta   90.00
_cell.angle_gamma   90.00
#
_symmetry.space_group_name_H-M   'P 1'
#
loop_
_entity.id
_entity.type
_entity.pdbx_description
1 polymer ?
#
loop_
_entity_poly.entity_id
_entity_poly.type
_entity_poly.pdbx_seq_one_letter_code
_entity_poly.pdbx_strand_id
1 'polypeptide(L)'
;APTGDPKTLEQTVSLSKAYDNTYSSVQFDIKEVLRDAFKMTTYQIHRARVSGDLKIYCGEETTEAPSYTADVPGYWLGKDGASAKYADGLCWVSLGTSETELYLYGGNHPENVDPAHGTTIATKYIITCNGGKVIVNLCFEIKGAVSE
;
A
#
# COMPACT_ATOMS: atom_id res chain seq x y z
N ALA A 1 12.49 22.77 -1.55
CA ALA A 1 11.75 21.82 -0.69
C ALA A 1 10.37 22.36 -0.36
N PRO A 2 9.34 21.52 -0.18
CA PRO A 2 8.04 21.99 0.27
C PRO A 2 8.16 22.70 1.63
N THR A 3 7.34 23.73 1.82
CA THR A 3 7.34 24.49 3.05
C THR A 3 5.99 24.42 3.74
N GLY A 4 5.95 24.69 5.02
CA GLY A 4 4.76 24.65 5.84
C GLY A 4 4.80 23.49 6.82
N ASP A 5 3.75 23.35 7.61
CA ASP A 5 3.66 22.31 8.62
C ASP A 5 3.08 21.02 8.03
N PRO A 6 3.60 19.86 8.45
CA PRO A 6 2.99 18.59 8.06
C PRO A 6 1.54 18.51 8.50
N LYS A 7 0.74 17.76 7.77
CA LYS A 7 -0.71 17.65 8.02
C LYS A 7 -1.21 16.24 7.77
N THR A 8 -2.47 15.99 8.10
CA THR A 8 -3.14 14.73 7.84
C THR A 8 -4.01 14.88 6.60
N LEU A 9 -3.82 14.00 5.64
CA LEU A 9 -4.63 13.95 4.42
C LEU A 9 -5.21 12.57 4.25
N GLU A 10 -6.36 12.48 3.57
CA GLU A 10 -6.97 11.22 3.18
C GLU A 10 -6.98 11.11 1.67
N GLN A 11 -6.75 9.91 1.18
CA GLN A 11 -6.78 9.60 -0.25
C GLN A 11 -7.51 8.29 -0.44
N THR A 12 -8.50 8.27 -1.34
CA THR A 12 -9.14 7.03 -1.73
C THR A 12 -8.40 6.48 -2.94
N VAL A 13 -8.00 5.22 -2.84
CA VAL A 13 -7.26 4.52 -3.90
C VAL A 13 -8.01 3.26 -4.25
N SER A 14 -8.30 3.07 -5.53
CA SER A 14 -8.91 1.85 -6.02
C SER A 14 -7.95 1.17 -6.98
N LEU A 15 -7.54 -0.04 -6.63
CA LEU A 15 -6.70 -0.87 -7.47
C LEU A 15 -7.55 -2.03 -7.98
N SER A 16 -7.36 -2.38 -9.24
CA SER A 16 -8.10 -3.47 -9.86
C SER A 16 -7.14 -4.27 -10.71
N LYS A 17 -7.19 -5.58 -10.56
CA LYS A 17 -6.27 -6.48 -11.25
C LYS A 17 -6.98 -7.79 -11.56
N ALA A 18 -6.77 -8.32 -12.76
CA ALA A 18 -7.23 -9.67 -13.07
C ALA A 18 -6.37 -10.68 -12.30
N TYR A 19 -7.00 -11.76 -11.85
CA TYR A 19 -6.27 -12.82 -11.16
C TYR A 19 -5.08 -13.29 -12.00
N ASP A 20 -4.00 -13.58 -11.33
CA ASP A 20 -2.76 -14.04 -11.95
C ASP A 20 -2.11 -15.02 -10.99
N ASN A 21 -1.49 -16.06 -11.51
CA ASN A 21 -0.77 -17.03 -10.68
C ASN A 21 0.70 -16.66 -10.45
N THR A 22 1.03 -15.39 -10.68
CA THR A 22 2.36 -14.84 -10.43
C THR A 22 2.26 -13.71 -9.41
N TYR A 23 3.37 -13.02 -9.17
CA TYR A 23 3.41 -11.86 -8.28
C TYR A 23 3.35 -10.54 -9.05
N SER A 24 2.75 -10.54 -10.24
CA SER A 24 2.58 -9.30 -10.97
C SER A 24 1.73 -8.30 -10.17
N SER A 25 1.93 -7.02 -10.40
CA SER A 25 1.29 -5.98 -9.60
C SER A 25 0.70 -4.87 -10.46
N VAL A 26 -0.23 -4.13 -9.85
CA VAL A 26 -0.72 -2.87 -10.39
C VAL A 26 -0.25 -1.74 -9.49
N GLN A 27 -0.15 -0.52 -10.01
CA GLN A 27 0.45 0.61 -9.32
C GLN A 27 -0.50 1.81 -9.30
N PHE A 28 -0.36 2.64 -8.27
CA PHE A 28 -1.07 3.91 -8.16
C PHE A 28 -0.09 4.96 -7.64
N ASP A 29 0.07 6.05 -8.40
CA ASP A 29 0.97 7.16 -8.01
C ASP A 29 0.34 7.97 -6.88
N ILE A 30 1.04 8.06 -5.74
CA ILE A 30 0.59 8.85 -4.58
C ILE A 30 1.61 9.93 -4.21
N LYS A 31 2.47 10.29 -5.15
CA LYS A 31 3.55 11.25 -4.90
C LYS A 31 3.04 12.58 -4.37
N GLU A 32 2.02 13.14 -4.99
CA GLU A 32 1.54 14.46 -4.62
C GLU A 32 0.95 14.52 -3.22
N VAL A 33 0.15 13.53 -2.85
CA VAL A 33 -0.48 13.52 -1.53
C VAL A 33 0.55 13.31 -0.43
N LEU A 34 1.55 12.47 -0.65
CA LEU A 34 2.61 12.25 0.33
C LEU A 34 3.47 13.51 0.50
N ARG A 35 3.85 14.15 -0.58
CA ARG A 35 4.65 15.37 -0.52
C ARG A 35 3.90 16.49 0.19
N ASP A 36 2.60 16.63 -0.08
CA ASP A 36 1.78 17.66 0.54
C ASP A 36 1.57 17.39 2.03
N ALA A 37 1.32 16.15 2.42
CA ALA A 37 1.09 15.80 3.82
C ALA A 37 2.36 15.93 4.65
N PHE A 38 3.50 15.47 4.14
CA PHE A 38 4.75 15.41 4.90
C PHE A 38 5.60 16.66 4.78
N LYS A 39 5.28 17.53 3.81
CA LYS A 39 6.11 18.72 3.51
C LYS A 39 7.55 18.32 3.22
N MET A 40 7.72 17.31 2.39
CA MET A 40 9.00 16.77 2.00
C MET A 40 9.05 16.60 0.47
N THR A 41 10.25 16.60 -0.07
CA THR A 41 10.44 16.27 -1.48
C THR A 41 10.35 14.75 -1.66
N THR A 42 10.16 14.31 -2.90
CA THR A 42 10.15 12.87 -3.22
C THR A 42 11.44 12.19 -2.75
N TYR A 43 12.59 12.84 -2.98
CA TYR A 43 13.87 12.33 -2.54
C TYR A 43 13.94 12.17 -1.02
N GLN A 44 13.45 13.17 -0.28
CA GLN A 44 13.46 13.12 1.19
C GLN A 44 12.56 11.99 1.71
N ILE A 45 11.39 11.80 1.09
CA ILE A 45 10.48 10.71 1.48
C ILE A 45 11.12 9.35 1.20
N HIS A 46 11.76 9.21 0.06
CA HIS A 46 12.49 7.99 -0.27
C HIS A 46 13.58 7.69 0.78
N ARG A 47 14.35 8.70 1.15
CA ARG A 47 15.40 8.54 2.17
C ARG A 47 14.79 8.17 3.54
N ALA A 48 13.64 8.74 3.88
CA ALA A 48 12.95 8.41 5.13
C ALA A 48 12.48 6.95 5.13
N ARG A 49 12.00 6.45 4.00
CA ARG A 49 11.64 5.03 3.90
C ARG A 49 12.86 4.14 4.09
N VAL A 50 13.96 4.45 3.45
CA VAL A 50 15.19 3.66 3.54
C VAL A 50 15.74 3.66 4.96
N SER A 51 15.70 4.80 5.64
CA SER A 51 16.21 4.92 7.00
C SER A 51 15.28 4.34 8.07
N GLY A 52 14.01 4.07 7.73
CA GLY A 52 13.03 3.59 8.68
C GLY A 52 12.24 4.68 9.39
N ASP A 53 12.44 5.94 9.05
CA ASP A 53 11.69 7.07 9.66
C ASP A 53 10.26 7.14 9.15
N LEU A 54 10.01 6.61 7.96
CA LEU A 54 8.65 6.48 7.43
C LEU A 54 8.04 5.21 7.99
N LYS A 55 6.83 5.30 8.54
CA LYS A 55 6.12 4.17 9.13
C LYS A 55 4.84 3.87 8.36
N ILE A 56 4.49 2.60 8.31
CA ILE A 56 3.31 2.12 7.61
C ILE A 56 2.50 1.25 8.56
N TYR A 57 1.19 1.47 8.60
CA TYR A 57 0.26 0.75 9.47
C TYR A 57 -0.90 0.22 8.66
N CYS A 58 -1.48 -0.88 9.13
CA CYS A 58 -2.65 -1.49 8.51
C CYS A 58 -3.83 -1.39 9.47
N GLY A 59 -4.86 -0.64 9.06
CA GLY A 59 -6.07 -0.45 9.86
C GLY A 59 -5.93 0.64 10.90
N GLU A 60 -5.04 0.46 11.86
CA GLU A 60 -4.82 1.41 12.95
C GLU A 60 -3.34 1.71 13.11
N GLU A 61 -3.00 2.91 13.58
CA GLU A 61 -1.61 3.33 13.74
C GLU A 61 -0.82 2.49 14.77
N THR A 62 -1.51 1.74 15.60
CA THR A 62 -0.87 0.89 16.60
C THR A 62 -0.45 -0.47 16.04
N THR A 63 -0.84 -0.77 14.80
CA THR A 63 -0.59 -2.08 14.18
C THR A 63 0.35 -1.92 13.01
N GLU A 64 1.66 -2.08 13.25
CA GLU A 64 2.63 -2.06 12.16
C GLU A 64 2.39 -3.26 11.24
N ALA A 65 2.67 -3.05 9.96
CA ALA A 65 2.55 -4.11 8.98
C ALA A 65 3.51 -5.26 9.34
N PRO A 66 3.00 -6.48 9.53
CA PRO A 66 3.83 -7.58 10.06
C PRO A 66 4.95 -8.03 9.12
N SER A 67 4.84 -7.75 7.84
CA SER A 67 5.88 -8.08 6.86
C SER A 67 6.67 -6.86 6.43
N TYR A 68 6.55 -5.74 7.15
CA TYR A 68 7.27 -4.53 6.82
C TYR A 68 8.77 -4.72 7.01
N THR A 69 9.53 -4.37 5.98
CA THR A 69 10.98 -4.24 6.07
C THR A 69 11.40 -2.99 5.30
N ALA A 70 12.61 -2.52 5.52
CA ALA A 70 13.13 -1.37 4.79
C ALA A 70 13.20 -1.64 3.29
N ASP A 71 13.40 -2.90 2.89
CA ASP A 71 13.52 -3.29 1.50
C ASP A 71 12.15 -3.51 0.84
N VAL A 72 11.21 -4.07 1.58
CA VAL A 72 9.87 -4.39 1.06
C VAL A 72 8.82 -3.93 2.06
N PRO A 73 8.46 -2.65 2.06
CA PRO A 73 7.52 -2.10 3.04
C PRO A 73 6.07 -2.39 2.65
N GLY A 74 5.63 -3.61 2.94
CA GLY A 74 4.29 -4.03 2.60
C GLY A 74 3.80 -5.14 3.49
N TYR A 75 2.59 -5.61 3.21
CA TYR A 75 2.00 -6.69 3.99
C TYR A 75 0.90 -7.38 3.19
N TRP A 76 0.58 -8.60 3.62
CA TRP A 76 -0.55 -9.36 3.08
C TRP A 76 -1.85 -8.92 3.74
N LEU A 77 -2.93 -8.92 2.97
CA LEU A 77 -4.27 -8.57 3.44
C LEU A 77 -5.16 -9.79 3.38
N GLY A 78 -5.90 -10.02 4.47
CA GLY A 78 -6.92 -11.06 4.50
C GLY A 78 -8.24 -10.56 3.92
N LYS A 79 -9.24 -11.44 3.94
CA LYS A 79 -10.56 -11.17 3.36
C LYS A 79 -11.25 -9.95 3.99
N ASP A 80 -11.01 -9.69 5.27
CA ASP A 80 -11.58 -8.58 6.01
C ASP A 80 -10.77 -7.29 5.91
N GLY A 81 -9.71 -7.29 5.12
CA GLY A 81 -8.84 -6.12 4.97
C GLY A 81 -7.82 -5.95 6.07
N ALA A 82 -7.77 -6.85 7.04
CA ALA A 82 -6.76 -6.82 8.09
C ALA A 82 -5.46 -7.45 7.61
N SER A 83 -4.34 -7.07 8.23
CA SER A 83 -3.06 -7.69 7.91
C SER A 83 -3.10 -9.19 8.23
N ALA A 84 -2.47 -9.98 7.38
CA ALA A 84 -2.50 -11.43 7.49
C ALA A 84 -1.13 -12.02 7.21
N LYS A 85 -0.96 -13.27 7.57
CA LYS A 85 0.24 -14.02 7.21
C LYS A 85 0.13 -14.45 5.75
N TYR A 86 1.25 -14.80 5.15
CA TYR A 86 1.28 -15.26 3.77
C TYR A 86 0.25 -16.35 3.49
N ALA A 87 0.14 -17.33 4.39
CA ALA A 87 -0.76 -18.47 4.20
C ALA A 87 -2.24 -18.08 4.18
N ASP A 88 -2.59 -16.95 4.81
CA ASP A 88 -3.97 -16.48 4.93
C ASP A 88 -4.27 -15.26 4.08
N GLY A 89 -3.26 -14.70 3.42
CA GLY A 89 -3.43 -13.50 2.63
C GLY A 89 -4.15 -13.75 1.31
N LEU A 90 -4.89 -12.77 0.85
CA LEU A 90 -5.55 -12.79 -0.46
C LEU A 90 -4.89 -11.84 -1.46
N CYS A 91 -4.35 -10.73 -0.96
CA CYS A 91 -3.57 -9.82 -1.78
C CYS A 91 -2.49 -9.19 -0.92
N TRP A 92 -1.57 -8.51 -1.57
CA TRP A 92 -0.50 -7.78 -0.89
C TRP A 92 -0.45 -6.35 -1.40
N VAL A 93 -0.03 -5.44 -0.52
CA VAL A 93 0.12 -4.02 -0.84
C VAL A 93 1.45 -3.54 -0.28
N SER A 94 2.16 -2.75 -1.06
CA SER A 94 3.43 -2.17 -0.67
C SER A 94 3.56 -0.74 -1.13
N LEU A 95 4.44 0.01 -0.47
CA LEU A 95 4.81 1.35 -0.89
C LEU A 95 6.15 1.29 -1.61
N GLY A 96 6.15 1.65 -2.89
CA GLY A 96 7.36 1.73 -3.68
C GLY A 96 7.88 3.16 -3.69
N THR A 97 9.17 3.32 -3.45
CA THR A 97 9.80 4.64 -3.47
C THR A 97 11.10 4.60 -4.26
N SER A 98 11.36 5.70 -4.94
CA SER A 98 12.64 5.96 -5.57
C SER A 98 12.95 7.44 -5.42
N GLU A 99 14.08 7.87 -5.96
CA GLU A 99 14.46 9.29 -5.89
C GLU A 99 13.46 10.19 -6.60
N THR A 100 12.67 9.65 -7.53
CA THR A 100 11.77 10.42 -8.38
C THR A 100 10.32 9.98 -8.31
N GLU A 101 10.02 8.84 -7.68
CA GLU A 101 8.66 8.29 -7.70
C GLU A 101 8.22 7.75 -6.35
N LEU A 102 6.93 7.90 -6.06
CA LEU A 102 6.26 7.35 -4.89
C LEU A 102 4.95 6.72 -5.37
N TYR A 103 4.77 5.44 -5.12
CA TYR A 103 3.57 4.76 -5.60
C TYR A 103 3.18 3.62 -4.66
N LEU A 104 1.87 3.35 -4.61
CA LEU A 104 1.36 2.11 -4.01
C LEU A 104 1.29 1.06 -5.09
N TYR A 105 1.63 -0.17 -4.75
CA TYR A 105 1.49 -1.27 -5.68
C TYR A 105 1.06 -2.53 -4.94
N GLY A 106 0.42 -3.40 -5.65
CA GLY A 106 -0.05 -4.64 -5.05
C GLY A 106 -0.53 -5.64 -6.07
N GLY A 107 -0.73 -6.86 -5.61
CA GLY A 107 -1.18 -7.95 -6.45
C GLY A 107 -1.93 -9.00 -5.64
N ASN A 108 -2.51 -9.95 -6.34
CA ASN A 108 -3.23 -11.04 -5.71
C ASN A 108 -2.26 -12.11 -5.19
N HIS A 109 -2.72 -12.84 -4.18
CA HIS A 109 -2.01 -14.04 -3.75
C HIS A 109 -2.19 -15.11 -4.82
N PRO A 110 -1.12 -15.73 -5.32
CA PRO A 110 -1.22 -16.66 -6.44
C PRO A 110 -1.91 -17.99 -6.12
N GLU A 111 -2.08 -18.31 -4.83
CA GLU A 111 -2.63 -19.60 -4.41
C GLU A 111 -3.95 -19.50 -3.65
N ASN A 112 -4.22 -18.39 -2.97
CA ASN A 112 -5.36 -18.29 -2.06
C ASN A 112 -6.60 -17.66 -2.68
N VAL A 113 -6.49 -17.06 -3.84
CA VAL A 113 -7.62 -16.44 -4.53
C VAL A 113 -8.17 -17.42 -5.56
N ASP A 114 -9.49 -17.62 -5.52
CA ASP A 114 -10.15 -18.48 -6.48
C ASP A 114 -10.11 -17.84 -7.87
N PRO A 115 -9.45 -18.45 -8.85
CA PRO A 115 -9.35 -17.85 -10.17
C PRO A 115 -10.70 -17.75 -10.92
N ALA A 116 -11.71 -18.49 -10.48
CA ALA A 116 -13.03 -18.44 -11.12
C ALA A 116 -13.90 -17.32 -10.56
N HIS A 117 -13.57 -16.79 -9.40
CA HIS A 117 -14.37 -15.78 -8.70
C HIS A 117 -13.50 -14.61 -8.28
N GLY A 118 -14.06 -13.43 -8.39
CA GLY A 118 -13.35 -12.24 -7.92
C GLY A 118 -13.44 -12.05 -6.41
N THR A 119 -12.61 -11.18 -5.90
CA THR A 119 -12.61 -10.79 -4.48
C THR A 119 -12.30 -9.31 -4.41
N THR A 120 -13.01 -8.61 -3.52
CA THR A 120 -12.73 -7.20 -3.25
C THR A 120 -12.34 -7.06 -1.79
N ILE A 121 -11.22 -6.39 -1.55
CA ILE A 121 -10.67 -6.19 -0.22
C ILE A 121 -10.57 -4.70 0.03
N ALA A 122 -11.17 -4.23 1.13
CA ALA A 122 -11.10 -2.84 1.54
C ALA A 122 -10.29 -2.75 2.83
N THR A 123 -9.35 -1.81 2.87
CA THR A 123 -8.50 -1.62 4.03
C THR A 123 -8.11 -0.16 4.18
N LYS A 124 -7.56 0.17 5.33
CA LYS A 124 -6.99 1.48 5.60
C LYS A 124 -5.47 1.32 5.71
N TYR A 125 -4.76 2.01 4.85
CA TYR A 125 -3.30 1.95 4.77
C TYR A 125 -2.79 3.31 5.24
N ILE A 126 -2.11 3.35 6.37
CA ILE A 126 -1.70 4.61 7.00
C ILE A 126 -0.20 4.78 6.86
N ILE A 127 0.22 5.90 6.30
CA ILE A 127 1.64 6.23 6.11
C ILE A 127 1.95 7.46 6.93
N THR A 128 2.93 7.38 7.82
CA THR A 128 3.35 8.52 8.64
C THR A 128 4.81 8.83 8.43
N CYS A 129 5.13 10.12 8.40
CA CYS A 129 6.50 10.60 8.24
C CYS A 129 6.55 12.08 8.61
N ASN A 130 7.61 12.50 9.26
CA ASN A 130 7.88 13.92 9.55
C ASN A 130 6.74 14.64 10.28
N GLY A 131 5.95 13.91 11.06
CA GLY A 131 4.80 14.49 11.76
C GLY A 131 3.53 14.59 10.94
N GLY A 132 3.57 14.24 9.66
CA GLY A 132 2.40 14.19 8.79
C GLY A 132 1.85 12.78 8.68
N LYS A 133 0.65 12.67 8.11
CA LYS A 133 -0.04 11.39 7.98
C LYS A 133 -0.85 11.37 6.69
N VAL A 134 -0.81 10.26 5.99
CA VAL A 134 -1.71 10.01 4.86
C VAL A 134 -2.49 8.74 5.17
N ILE A 135 -3.81 8.88 5.19
CA ILE A 135 -4.72 7.75 5.37
C ILE A 135 -5.22 7.37 3.98
N VAL A 136 -4.83 6.19 3.52
CA VAL A 136 -5.26 5.68 2.22
C VAL A 136 -6.43 4.74 2.45
N ASN A 137 -7.59 5.12 1.98
CA ASN A 137 -8.76 4.25 1.97
C ASN A 137 -8.66 3.41 0.71
N LEU A 138 -8.12 2.22 0.86
CA LEU A 138 -7.75 1.34 -0.26
C LEU A 138 -8.82 0.31 -0.52
N CYS A 139 -9.22 0.21 -1.77
CA CYS A 139 -10.07 -0.87 -2.24
C CYS A 139 -9.30 -1.63 -3.33
N PHE A 140 -9.06 -2.89 -3.09
CA PHE A 140 -8.34 -3.73 -4.03
C PHE A 140 -9.30 -4.78 -4.59
N GLU A 141 -9.56 -4.69 -5.88
CA GLU A 141 -10.42 -5.64 -6.57
C GLU A 141 -9.57 -6.64 -7.36
N ILE A 142 -9.72 -7.92 -7.02
CA ILE A 142 -9.11 -8.99 -7.79
C ILE A 142 -10.22 -9.60 -8.63
N LYS A 143 -10.15 -9.40 -9.94
CA LYS A 143 -11.16 -9.94 -10.86
C LYS A 143 -10.89 -11.43 -11.07
N GLY A 144 -11.94 -12.21 -11.12
CA GLY A 144 -11.81 -13.62 -11.46
C GLY A 144 -11.31 -13.79 -12.88
N ALA A 145 -10.63 -14.92 -13.13
CA ALA A 145 -10.23 -15.26 -14.48
C ALA A 145 -11.47 -15.53 -15.32
N VAL A 146 -11.56 -14.87 -16.47
CA VAL A 146 -12.65 -15.09 -17.39
C VAL A 146 -12.33 -16.31 -18.23
N SER A 147 -13.17 -17.35 -18.14
CA SER A 147 -13.04 -18.49 -19.02
C SER A 147 -14.05 -18.33 -20.15
N GLU A 148 -13.53 -18.39 -21.31
CA GLU A 148 -14.33 -18.34 -22.52
C GLU A 148 -14.95 -19.68 -22.83
#